data_faa012111917f2beaacfa4ad5d5bcf8c
#
_entry.id   faa012111917f2beaacfa4ad5d5bcf8c
#
_cell.length_a   1.000
_cell.length_b   1.000
_cell.length_c   1.000
_cell.angle_alpha   90.00
_cell.angle_beta   90.00
_cell.angle_gamma   90.00
#
_symmetry.space_group_name_H-M   'P 1'
#
loop_
_entity.id
_entity.type
_entity.pdbx_description
1 polymer ?
#
loop_
_entity_poly.entity_id
_entity_poly.type
_entity_poly.pdbx_seq_one_letter_code
_entity_poly.pdbx_strand_id
1 'polypeptide(L)'
;MTVPAPTGTARLLEGGPIAEEIHASNAARAAEFTRQQGHPPALAVVICGRSAPSMVYLRRILAACARDGIDGRLVEVADGEPGPDIEQHLVDAVRELSADPTVAGIIVQQPLLPSVHLRAVIDAIDPAKDIDGIHPLNAGLFRLGYEGFVPATAHATIEILQRSGIEIAGRHAVVIGRSAVVGMPSAFMLVKADATVTVCHRKTRDLGHHTRDADIVVVLPSPSGVGVIAVTRTYLPRGRVASSR
;
A
#
# COMPACT_ATOMS: atom_id res chain seq x y z
N MET A 1 12.58 21.97 -28.85
CA MET A 1 13.65 21.66 -27.88
C MET A 1 13.74 20.16 -27.77
N THR A 2 14.77 19.56 -28.33
CA THR A 2 15.05 18.12 -28.25
C THR A 2 15.57 17.83 -26.84
N VAL A 3 14.86 17.00 -26.10
CA VAL A 3 15.32 16.46 -24.83
C VAL A 3 16.52 15.57 -25.12
N PRO A 4 17.72 15.82 -24.55
CA PRO A 4 18.86 14.93 -24.76
C PRO A 4 18.52 13.53 -24.26
N ALA A 5 18.89 12.51 -25.03
CA ALA A 5 18.73 11.12 -24.65
C ALA A 5 19.52 10.85 -23.34
N PRO A 6 18.96 10.07 -22.42
CA PRO A 6 19.66 9.72 -21.18
C PRO A 6 20.95 8.96 -21.51
N THR A 7 22.09 9.46 -21.02
CA THR A 7 23.41 8.90 -21.24
C THR A 7 23.75 7.73 -20.31
N GLY A 8 22.80 7.19 -19.56
CA GLY A 8 22.96 6.08 -18.65
C GLY A 8 21.90 5.00 -18.86
N THR A 9 22.25 3.74 -18.66
CA THR A 9 21.30 2.63 -18.62
C THR A 9 20.48 2.73 -17.34
N ALA A 10 19.15 2.86 -17.45
CA ALA A 10 18.25 2.82 -16.30
C ALA A 10 18.35 1.45 -15.62
N ARG A 11 18.49 1.42 -14.29
CA ARG A 11 18.39 0.20 -13.49
C ARG A 11 16.93 -0.01 -13.09
N LEU A 12 16.37 -1.17 -13.41
CA LEU A 12 15.08 -1.59 -12.90
C LEU A 12 15.21 -1.99 -11.42
N LEU A 13 14.36 -1.43 -10.56
CA LEU A 13 14.24 -1.87 -9.17
C LEU A 13 13.20 -2.99 -9.12
N GLU A 14 13.67 -4.22 -8.99
CA GLU A 14 12.80 -5.39 -9.02
C GLU A 14 12.19 -5.68 -7.65
N GLY A 15 10.86 -5.66 -7.55
CA GLY A 15 10.13 -6.02 -6.33
C GLY A 15 10.05 -7.53 -6.08
N GLY A 16 10.29 -8.36 -7.10
CA GLY A 16 10.18 -9.82 -7.00
C GLY A 16 11.06 -10.44 -5.90
N PRO A 17 12.38 -10.24 -5.91
CA PRO A 17 13.26 -10.75 -4.85
C PRO A 17 12.87 -10.28 -3.45
N ILE A 18 12.46 -9.00 -3.32
CA ILE A 18 11.99 -8.44 -2.06
C ILE A 18 10.72 -9.15 -1.57
N ALA A 19 9.79 -9.41 -2.48
CA ALA A 19 8.56 -10.13 -2.16
C ALA A 19 8.84 -11.57 -1.71
N GLU A 20 9.82 -12.27 -2.33
CA GLU A 20 10.24 -13.62 -1.93
C GLU A 20 10.75 -13.65 -0.48
N GLU A 21 11.59 -12.69 -0.08
CA GLU A 21 12.09 -12.58 1.29
C GLU A 21 10.95 -12.31 2.28
N ILE A 22 10.00 -11.43 1.94
CA ILE A 22 8.83 -11.14 2.76
C ILE A 22 7.96 -12.39 2.90
N HIS A 23 7.70 -13.12 1.83
CA HIS A 23 6.96 -14.38 1.87
C HIS A 23 7.62 -15.42 2.78
N ALA A 24 8.92 -15.61 2.66
CA ALA A 24 9.64 -16.54 3.53
C ALA A 24 9.52 -16.16 5.01
N SER A 25 9.64 -14.87 5.33
CA SER A 25 9.46 -14.36 6.69
C SER A 25 8.04 -14.56 7.20
N ASN A 26 7.04 -14.27 6.35
CA ASN A 26 5.63 -14.43 6.71
C ASN A 26 5.28 -15.89 6.96
N ALA A 27 5.73 -16.81 6.10
CA ALA A 27 5.49 -18.24 6.27
C ALA A 27 6.05 -18.77 7.60
N ALA A 28 7.25 -18.33 7.99
CA ALA A 28 7.84 -18.70 9.28
C ALA A 28 7.01 -18.17 10.46
N ARG A 29 6.55 -16.92 10.39
CA ARG A 29 5.71 -16.28 11.42
C ARG A 29 4.32 -16.93 11.51
N ALA A 30 3.70 -17.26 10.38
CA ALA A 30 2.41 -17.94 10.32
C ALA A 30 2.49 -19.35 10.90
N ALA A 31 3.56 -20.08 10.62
CA ALA A 31 3.80 -21.41 11.21
C ALA A 31 3.98 -21.33 12.73
N GLU A 32 4.71 -20.32 13.24
CA GLU A 32 4.86 -20.07 14.68
C GLU A 32 3.52 -19.74 15.34
N PHE A 33 2.74 -18.86 14.73
CA PHE A 33 1.39 -18.52 15.20
C PHE A 33 0.50 -19.78 15.27
N THR A 34 0.50 -20.58 14.19
CA THR A 34 -0.28 -21.83 14.13
C THR A 34 0.11 -22.80 15.25
N ARG A 35 1.41 -22.92 15.55
CA ARG A 35 1.89 -23.77 16.62
C ARG A 35 1.42 -23.29 18.01
N GLN A 36 1.35 -21.97 18.21
CA GLN A 36 0.94 -21.37 19.47
C GLN A 36 -0.58 -21.37 19.67
N GLN A 37 -1.34 -21.12 18.59
CA GLN A 37 -2.80 -20.95 18.66
C GLN A 37 -3.59 -22.21 18.28
N GLY A 38 -2.95 -23.19 17.65
CA GLY A 38 -3.58 -24.40 17.15
C GLY A 38 -4.33 -24.25 15.82
N HIS A 39 -4.31 -23.07 15.23
CA HIS A 39 -4.91 -22.78 13.92
C HIS A 39 -4.10 -21.68 13.19
N PRO A 40 -4.13 -21.63 11.84
CA PRO A 40 -3.45 -20.57 11.10
C PRO A 40 -4.11 -19.20 11.35
N PRO A 41 -3.37 -18.10 11.19
CA PRO A 41 -3.95 -16.75 11.18
C PRO A 41 -4.91 -16.64 9.99
N ALA A 42 -6.11 -16.10 10.19
CA ALA A 42 -7.08 -15.93 9.13
C ALA A 42 -7.15 -14.49 8.63
N LEU A 43 -7.14 -14.32 7.30
CA LEU A 43 -7.35 -13.06 6.61
C LEU A 43 -8.67 -13.09 5.85
N ALA A 44 -9.63 -12.26 6.24
CA ALA A 44 -10.88 -12.10 5.52
C ALA A 44 -10.73 -11.04 4.42
N VAL A 45 -11.04 -11.41 3.18
CA VAL A 45 -11.09 -10.51 2.04
C VAL A 45 -12.55 -10.35 1.62
N VAL A 46 -13.10 -9.19 1.92
CA VAL A 46 -14.50 -8.86 1.65
C VAL A 46 -14.62 -8.19 0.29
N ILE A 47 -15.47 -8.72 -0.57
CA ILE A 47 -15.79 -8.12 -1.88
C ILE A 47 -17.29 -7.81 -1.97
N CYS A 48 -17.59 -6.70 -2.66
CA CYS A 48 -18.95 -6.30 -2.98
C CYS A 48 -19.05 -6.06 -4.48
N GLY A 49 -19.62 -7.03 -5.19
CA GLY A 49 -19.63 -7.08 -6.64
C GLY A 49 -18.32 -7.59 -7.27
N ARG A 50 -18.42 -8.11 -8.49
CA ARG A 50 -17.31 -8.75 -9.22
C ARG A 50 -16.84 -7.90 -10.39
N SER A 51 -15.87 -7.02 -10.17
CA SER A 51 -15.15 -6.38 -11.27
C SER A 51 -13.94 -7.22 -11.69
N ALA A 52 -13.63 -7.27 -12.99
CA ALA A 52 -12.51 -8.06 -13.48
C ALA A 52 -11.14 -7.68 -12.83
N PRO A 53 -10.81 -6.40 -12.63
CA PRO A 53 -9.59 -6.01 -11.93
C PRO A 53 -9.56 -6.46 -10.47
N SER A 54 -10.69 -6.33 -9.74
CA SER A 54 -10.81 -6.76 -8.34
C SER A 54 -10.58 -8.27 -8.19
N MET A 55 -11.11 -9.06 -9.14
CA MET A 55 -10.95 -10.52 -9.13
C MET A 55 -9.51 -10.99 -9.40
N VAL A 56 -8.74 -10.25 -10.21
CA VAL A 56 -7.31 -10.55 -10.42
C VAL A 56 -6.52 -10.27 -9.14
N TYR A 57 -6.78 -9.14 -8.49
CA TYR A 57 -6.12 -8.78 -7.24
C TYR A 57 -6.46 -9.74 -6.11
N LEU A 58 -7.74 -10.08 -5.94
CA LEU A 58 -8.22 -11.08 -4.99
C LEU A 58 -7.49 -12.42 -5.13
N ARG A 59 -7.39 -12.94 -6.37
CA ARG A 59 -6.67 -14.22 -6.60
C ARG A 59 -5.22 -14.16 -6.15
N ARG A 60 -4.55 -13.03 -6.34
CA ARG A 60 -3.16 -12.83 -5.87
C ARG A 60 -3.07 -12.81 -4.36
N ILE A 61 -4.00 -12.14 -3.67
CA ILE A 61 -4.05 -12.13 -2.20
C ILE A 61 -4.24 -13.54 -1.66
N LEU A 62 -5.25 -14.27 -2.15
CA LEU A 62 -5.52 -15.64 -1.69
C LEU A 62 -4.37 -16.60 -2.00
N ALA A 63 -3.72 -16.46 -3.14
CA ALA A 63 -2.53 -17.26 -3.48
C ALA A 63 -1.35 -16.95 -2.55
N ALA A 64 -1.15 -15.68 -2.20
CA ALA A 64 -0.13 -15.27 -1.22
C ALA A 64 -0.44 -15.84 0.16
N CYS A 65 -1.69 -15.75 0.62
CA CYS A 65 -2.13 -16.35 1.87
C CYS A 65 -1.83 -17.86 1.91
N ALA A 66 -2.24 -18.59 0.89
CA ALA A 66 -2.01 -20.04 0.80
C ALA A 66 -0.51 -20.38 0.80
N ARG A 67 0.31 -19.60 0.11
CA ARG A 67 1.76 -19.74 0.10
C ARG A 67 2.39 -19.53 1.48
N ASP A 68 1.91 -18.53 2.22
CA ASP A 68 2.49 -18.11 3.48
C ASP A 68 1.87 -18.86 4.69
N GLY A 69 0.96 -19.81 4.46
CA GLY A 69 0.31 -20.57 5.54
C GLY A 69 -0.74 -19.75 6.31
N ILE A 70 -1.34 -18.77 5.64
CA ILE A 70 -2.43 -17.94 6.14
C ILE A 70 -3.76 -18.47 5.60
N ASP A 71 -4.79 -18.58 6.43
CA ASP A 71 -6.15 -18.94 6.02
C ASP A 71 -6.83 -17.74 5.34
N GLY A 72 -6.71 -17.66 4.01
CA GLY A 72 -7.34 -16.60 3.19
C GLY A 72 -8.82 -16.90 2.95
N ARG A 73 -9.71 -16.16 3.60
CA ARG A 73 -11.18 -16.35 3.52
C ARG A 73 -11.79 -15.31 2.59
N LEU A 74 -12.41 -15.76 1.50
CA LEU A 74 -13.22 -14.87 0.64
C LEU A 74 -14.61 -14.72 1.27
N VAL A 75 -15.02 -13.49 1.49
CA VAL A 75 -16.38 -13.12 1.93
C VAL A 75 -17.01 -12.28 0.83
N GLU A 76 -17.94 -12.88 0.12
CA GLU A 76 -18.65 -12.26 -0.99
C GLU A 76 -20.02 -11.74 -0.54
N VAL A 77 -20.17 -10.42 -0.53
CA VAL A 77 -21.43 -9.75 -0.24
C VAL A 77 -22.06 -9.30 -1.54
N ALA A 78 -23.26 -9.81 -1.85
CA ALA A 78 -23.96 -9.70 -3.12
C ALA A 78 -23.37 -10.60 -4.23
N ASP A 79 -23.95 -11.80 -4.34
CA ASP A 79 -23.80 -12.68 -5.50
C ASP A 79 -24.98 -12.43 -6.45
N GLY A 80 -24.95 -11.30 -7.19
CA GLY A 80 -25.99 -10.91 -8.12
C GLY A 80 -26.22 -9.38 -8.21
N GLU A 81 -27.42 -8.97 -8.68
CA GLU A 81 -27.82 -7.55 -8.70
C GLU A 81 -27.93 -7.04 -7.25
N PRO A 82 -27.16 -5.97 -6.91
CA PRO A 82 -27.19 -5.44 -5.55
C PRO A 82 -28.55 -4.83 -5.22
N GLY A 83 -29.20 -5.34 -4.19
CA GLY A 83 -30.44 -4.78 -3.65
C GLY A 83 -30.23 -3.45 -2.90
N PRO A 84 -31.34 -2.79 -2.50
CA PRO A 84 -31.26 -1.51 -1.80
C PRO A 84 -30.51 -1.58 -0.47
N ASP A 85 -30.44 -2.74 0.16
CA ASP A 85 -29.85 -2.95 1.50
C ASP A 85 -28.38 -3.39 1.44
N ILE A 86 -27.74 -3.32 0.28
CA ILE A 86 -26.37 -3.85 0.07
C ILE A 86 -25.35 -3.22 1.02
N GLU A 87 -25.47 -1.93 1.32
CA GLU A 87 -24.59 -1.25 2.27
C GLU A 87 -24.72 -1.85 3.67
N GLN A 88 -25.96 -2.07 4.11
CA GLN A 88 -26.21 -2.66 5.43
C GLN A 88 -25.67 -4.08 5.51
N HIS A 89 -25.90 -4.91 4.48
CA HIS A 89 -25.36 -6.27 4.42
C HIS A 89 -23.83 -6.28 4.49
N LEU A 90 -23.18 -5.36 3.78
CA LEU A 90 -21.72 -5.25 3.80
C LEU A 90 -21.20 -4.81 5.17
N VAL A 91 -21.86 -3.83 5.80
CA VAL A 91 -21.54 -3.35 7.14
C VAL A 91 -21.70 -4.47 8.17
N ASP A 92 -22.77 -5.25 8.09
CA ASP A 92 -23.04 -6.34 9.03
C ASP A 92 -22.03 -7.48 8.85
N ALA A 93 -21.71 -7.87 7.62
CA ALA A 93 -20.66 -8.86 7.34
C ALA A 93 -19.29 -8.43 7.90
N VAL A 94 -18.93 -7.16 7.75
CA VAL A 94 -17.66 -6.62 8.29
C VAL A 94 -17.68 -6.60 9.82
N ARG A 95 -18.81 -6.28 10.46
CA ARG A 95 -18.95 -6.34 11.93
C ARG A 95 -18.81 -7.77 12.46
N GLU A 96 -19.43 -8.74 11.80
CA GLU A 96 -19.29 -10.15 12.16
C GLU A 96 -17.83 -10.60 12.09
N LEU A 97 -17.13 -10.27 11.03
CA LEU A 97 -15.70 -10.57 10.88
C LEU A 97 -14.83 -9.83 11.92
N SER A 98 -15.20 -8.60 12.27
CA SER A 98 -14.53 -7.83 13.32
C SER A 98 -14.71 -8.47 14.69
N ALA A 99 -15.87 -9.06 14.95
CA ALA A 99 -16.17 -9.75 16.19
C ALA A 99 -15.62 -11.20 16.26
N ASP A 100 -15.31 -11.83 15.13
CA ASP A 100 -14.79 -13.20 15.07
C ASP A 100 -13.33 -13.26 15.58
N PRO A 101 -13.06 -13.93 16.72
CA PRO A 101 -11.70 -14.03 17.27
C PRO A 101 -10.75 -14.84 16.38
N THR A 102 -11.24 -15.64 15.45
CA THR A 102 -10.39 -16.41 14.52
C THR A 102 -9.89 -15.58 13.35
N VAL A 103 -10.51 -14.42 13.06
CA VAL A 103 -10.09 -13.49 12.01
C VAL A 103 -9.04 -12.53 12.55
N ALA A 104 -7.83 -12.63 12.03
CA ALA A 104 -6.69 -11.78 12.41
C ALA A 104 -6.60 -10.48 11.61
N GLY A 105 -7.19 -10.43 10.42
CA GLY A 105 -7.18 -9.23 9.58
C GLY A 105 -8.33 -9.21 8.57
N ILE A 106 -8.71 -8.00 8.18
CA ILE A 106 -9.79 -7.74 7.23
C ILE A 106 -9.30 -6.82 6.13
N ILE A 107 -9.58 -7.18 4.87
CA ILE A 107 -9.43 -6.33 3.69
C ILE A 107 -10.83 -6.12 3.10
N VAL A 108 -11.20 -4.88 2.87
CA VAL A 108 -12.39 -4.54 2.08
C VAL A 108 -11.95 -4.09 0.70
N GLN A 109 -12.21 -4.94 -0.29
CA GLN A 109 -11.75 -4.72 -1.66
C GLN A 109 -12.46 -3.53 -2.30
N GLN A 110 -11.68 -2.58 -2.80
CA GLN A 110 -12.17 -1.42 -3.54
C GLN A 110 -11.98 -1.62 -5.07
N PRO A 111 -12.77 -0.92 -5.92
CA PRO A 111 -13.84 0.01 -5.56
C PRO A 111 -15.10 -0.70 -5.06
N LEU A 112 -15.82 -0.07 -4.15
CA LEU A 112 -17.17 -0.48 -3.76
C LEU A 112 -18.19 -0.04 -4.80
N LEU A 113 -19.40 -0.59 -4.71
CA LEU A 113 -20.52 -0.16 -5.53
C LEU A 113 -20.88 1.32 -5.24
N PRO A 114 -21.38 2.07 -6.25
CA PRO A 114 -21.71 3.48 -6.07
C PRO A 114 -22.77 3.77 -4.98
N SER A 115 -23.61 2.77 -4.68
CA SER A 115 -24.64 2.84 -3.62
C SER A 115 -24.09 2.62 -2.22
N VAL A 116 -22.80 2.26 -2.07
CA VAL A 116 -22.16 1.95 -0.79
C VAL A 116 -21.26 3.10 -0.35
N HIS A 117 -21.51 3.64 0.83
CA HIS A 117 -20.66 4.65 1.43
C HIS A 117 -19.45 3.98 2.12
N LEU A 118 -18.28 4.15 1.53
CA LEU A 118 -17.02 3.59 2.06
C LEU A 118 -16.83 3.86 3.55
N ARG A 119 -17.24 5.04 4.03
CA ARG A 119 -17.11 5.44 5.44
C ARG A 119 -17.89 4.52 6.38
N ALA A 120 -19.12 4.15 6.03
CA ALA A 120 -19.94 3.26 6.85
C ALA A 120 -19.29 1.88 7.02
N VAL A 121 -18.67 1.39 5.94
CA VAL A 121 -17.98 0.10 5.93
C VAL A 121 -16.69 0.15 6.76
N ILE A 122 -15.89 1.21 6.59
CA ILE A 122 -14.64 1.39 7.35
C ILE A 122 -14.91 1.50 8.85
N ASP A 123 -15.93 2.27 9.26
CA ASP A 123 -16.29 2.44 10.67
C ASP A 123 -16.80 1.14 11.33
N ALA A 124 -17.12 0.10 10.53
CA ALA A 124 -17.50 -1.22 11.00
C ALA A 124 -16.29 -2.15 11.23
N ILE A 125 -15.12 -1.81 10.71
CA ILE A 125 -13.90 -2.61 10.90
C ILE A 125 -13.34 -2.35 12.30
N ASP A 126 -12.99 -3.42 13.02
CA ASP A 126 -12.16 -3.27 14.22
C ASP A 126 -10.78 -2.73 13.80
N PRO A 127 -10.34 -1.57 14.32
CA PRO A 127 -9.03 -1.00 13.99
C PRO A 127 -7.86 -1.97 14.18
N ALA A 128 -7.97 -2.92 15.12
CA ALA A 128 -6.94 -3.94 15.34
C ALA A 128 -6.87 -4.98 14.20
N LYS A 129 -7.88 -5.05 13.32
CA LYS A 129 -7.96 -5.95 12.18
C LYS A 129 -7.92 -5.24 10.82
N ASP A 130 -7.85 -3.91 10.80
CA ASP A 130 -7.75 -3.08 9.59
C ASP A 130 -6.33 -3.13 9.03
N ILE A 131 -5.99 -4.20 8.33
CA ILE A 131 -4.62 -4.39 7.81
C ILE A 131 -4.28 -3.47 6.62
N ASP A 132 -5.27 -2.83 6.00
CA ASP A 132 -5.05 -1.81 4.97
C ASP A 132 -4.76 -0.43 5.55
N GLY A 133 -4.91 -0.24 6.88
CA GLY A 133 -4.66 1.04 7.55
C GLY A 133 -5.56 2.18 7.08
N ILE A 134 -6.77 1.86 6.63
CA ILE A 134 -7.74 2.83 6.09
C ILE A 134 -8.70 3.37 7.17
N HIS A 135 -8.78 2.70 8.32
CA HIS A 135 -9.59 3.17 9.45
C HIS A 135 -9.02 4.50 9.99
N PRO A 136 -9.87 5.50 10.29
CA PRO A 136 -9.40 6.82 10.76
C PRO A 136 -8.47 6.77 11.97
N LEU A 137 -8.68 5.82 12.88
CA LEU A 137 -7.78 5.62 14.02
C LEU A 137 -6.38 5.21 13.55
N ASN A 138 -6.25 4.19 12.70
CA ASN A 138 -4.97 3.73 12.17
C ASN A 138 -4.28 4.82 11.33
N ALA A 139 -5.04 5.52 10.49
CA ALA A 139 -4.51 6.65 9.73
C ALA A 139 -3.99 7.78 10.63
N GLY A 140 -4.66 8.04 11.76
CA GLY A 140 -4.23 8.99 12.78
C GLY A 140 -2.98 8.52 13.53
N LEU A 141 -2.95 7.28 14.00
CA LEU A 141 -1.80 6.67 14.66
C LEU A 141 -0.57 6.70 13.76
N PHE A 142 -0.72 6.25 12.51
CA PHE A 142 0.34 6.29 11.51
C PHE A 142 0.91 7.70 11.31
N ARG A 143 0.01 8.71 11.17
CA ARG A 143 0.42 10.10 10.99
C ARG A 143 1.15 10.68 12.20
N LEU A 144 0.80 10.25 13.40
CA LEU A 144 1.44 10.67 14.64
C LEU A 144 2.74 9.90 14.95
N GLY A 145 3.09 8.91 14.12
CA GLY A 145 4.28 8.10 14.27
C GLY A 145 4.14 6.95 15.27
N TYR A 146 2.93 6.67 15.73
CA TYR A 146 2.63 5.49 16.54
C TYR A 146 2.62 4.21 15.72
N GLU A 147 2.76 3.09 16.39
CA GLU A 147 2.60 1.77 15.77
C GLU A 147 1.15 1.56 15.30
N GLY A 148 1.00 0.91 14.17
CA GLY A 148 -0.28 0.62 13.57
C GLY A 148 -0.13 0.10 12.14
N PHE A 149 -1.26 -0.25 11.54
CA PHE A 149 -1.28 -0.70 10.16
C PHE A 149 -1.04 0.46 9.19
N VAL A 150 -0.25 0.17 8.17
CA VAL A 150 0.16 1.14 7.13
C VAL A 150 -0.34 0.64 5.79
N PRO A 151 -0.89 1.51 4.93
CA PRO A 151 -1.34 1.11 3.61
C PRO A 151 -0.26 0.37 2.81
N ALA A 152 -0.55 -0.88 2.43
CA ALA A 152 0.42 -1.82 1.88
C ALA A 152 1.16 -1.28 0.65
N THR A 153 0.45 -0.60 -0.27
CA THR A 153 1.06 -0.03 -1.48
C THR A 153 2.04 1.11 -1.15
N ALA A 154 1.72 1.94 -0.16
CA ALA A 154 2.62 3.00 0.30
C ALA A 154 3.86 2.39 0.97
N HIS A 155 3.68 1.37 1.79
CA HIS A 155 4.78 0.65 2.43
C HIS A 155 5.70 -0.01 1.40
N ALA A 156 5.14 -0.69 0.40
CA ALA A 156 5.91 -1.31 -0.69
C ALA A 156 6.80 -0.30 -1.43
N THR A 157 6.34 0.95 -1.60
CA THR A 157 7.14 2.02 -2.21
C THR A 157 8.43 2.27 -1.43
N ILE A 158 8.35 2.37 -0.12
CA ILE A 158 9.50 2.62 0.75
C ILE A 158 10.40 1.39 0.83
N GLU A 159 9.83 0.19 0.97
CA GLU A 159 10.58 -1.07 0.98
C GLU A 159 11.43 -1.24 -0.27
N ILE A 160 10.88 -0.97 -1.46
CA ILE A 160 11.62 -1.05 -2.73
C ILE A 160 12.78 -0.06 -2.72
N LEU A 161 12.58 1.18 -2.31
CA LEU A 161 13.65 2.18 -2.27
C LEU A 161 14.77 1.76 -1.30
N GLN A 162 14.41 1.43 -0.06
CA GLN A 162 15.38 1.09 0.99
C GLN A 162 16.16 -0.18 0.67
N ARG A 163 15.48 -1.26 0.28
CA ARG A 163 16.13 -2.54 -0.05
C ARG A 163 16.92 -2.48 -1.36
N SER A 164 16.64 -1.51 -2.22
CA SER A 164 17.45 -1.23 -3.41
C SER A 164 18.67 -0.36 -3.13
N GLY A 165 18.90 0.04 -1.86
CA GLY A 165 20.01 0.90 -1.44
C GLY A 165 19.84 2.37 -1.86
N ILE A 166 18.62 2.82 -2.08
CA ILE A 166 18.34 4.23 -2.41
C ILE A 166 18.24 5.00 -1.09
N GLU A 167 19.13 5.96 -0.93
CA GLU A 167 19.08 6.89 0.20
C GLU A 167 17.90 7.84 0.05
N ILE A 168 17.06 7.94 1.09
CA ILE A 168 15.86 8.78 1.10
C ILE A 168 16.14 10.06 1.91
N ALA A 169 16.89 9.97 2.99
CA ALA A 169 17.18 11.09 3.88
C ALA A 169 17.86 12.25 3.12
N GLY A 170 17.36 13.47 3.33
CA GLY A 170 17.86 14.68 2.68
C GLY A 170 17.54 14.78 1.18
N ARG A 171 16.76 13.87 0.59
CA ARG A 171 16.38 13.88 -0.82
C ARG A 171 15.11 14.69 -1.06
N HIS A 172 15.02 15.27 -2.26
CA HIS A 172 13.79 15.87 -2.74
C HIS A 172 12.95 14.80 -3.44
N ALA A 173 11.81 14.45 -2.85
CA ALA A 173 10.88 13.49 -3.42
C ALA A 173 9.61 14.18 -3.93
N VAL A 174 9.15 13.81 -5.11
CA VAL A 174 7.89 14.29 -5.68
C VAL A 174 6.91 13.13 -5.77
N VAL A 175 5.78 13.25 -5.11
CA VAL A 175 4.69 12.27 -5.16
C VAL A 175 3.58 12.80 -6.06
N ILE A 176 3.30 12.10 -7.15
CA ILE A 176 2.25 12.45 -8.11
C ILE A 176 1.02 11.59 -7.81
N GLY A 177 0.07 12.19 -7.12
CA GLY A 177 -1.15 11.58 -6.61
C GLY A 177 -1.36 11.91 -5.13
N ARG A 178 -2.64 12.07 -4.73
CA ARG A 178 -2.99 12.43 -3.34
C ARG A 178 -4.17 11.61 -2.80
N SER A 179 -4.27 10.35 -3.22
CA SER A 179 -5.30 9.45 -2.68
C SER A 179 -5.04 9.19 -1.20
N ALA A 180 -6.11 8.96 -0.45
CA ALA A 180 -6.03 8.70 0.98
C ALA A 180 -5.32 7.36 1.28
N VAL A 181 -5.43 6.40 0.36
CA VAL A 181 -4.92 5.03 0.56
C VAL A 181 -3.52 4.79 0.00
N VAL A 182 -3.00 5.66 -0.89
CA VAL A 182 -1.66 5.46 -1.46
C VAL A 182 -0.85 6.76 -1.46
N GLY A 183 -1.38 7.85 -2.06
CA GLY A 183 -0.62 9.08 -2.29
C GLY A 183 -0.18 9.77 -1.03
N MET A 184 -1.11 10.09 -0.17
CA MET A 184 -0.80 10.77 1.09
C MET A 184 0.01 9.88 2.03
N PRO A 185 -0.30 8.59 2.19
CA PRO A 185 0.56 7.70 2.97
C PRO A 185 1.99 7.60 2.43
N SER A 186 2.20 7.46 1.11
CA SER A 186 3.55 7.44 0.53
C SER A 186 4.32 8.73 0.80
N ALA A 187 3.67 9.89 0.63
CA ALA A 187 4.28 11.18 0.92
C ALA A 187 4.68 11.28 2.39
N PHE A 188 3.81 10.83 3.29
CA PHE A 188 4.06 10.85 4.72
C PHE A 188 5.21 9.92 5.12
N MET A 189 5.29 8.71 4.54
CA MET A 189 6.40 7.79 4.79
C MET A 189 7.73 8.35 4.32
N LEU A 190 7.76 9.04 3.17
CA LEU A 190 8.96 9.72 2.68
C LEU A 190 9.40 10.84 3.63
N VAL A 191 8.45 11.64 4.15
CA VAL A 191 8.75 12.65 5.18
C VAL A 191 9.32 11.99 6.44
N LYS A 192 8.72 10.88 6.90
CA LYS A 192 9.20 10.12 8.06
C LYS A 192 10.59 9.51 7.83
N ALA A 193 10.97 9.29 6.56
CA ALA A 193 12.32 8.87 6.16
C ALA A 193 13.25 10.05 5.86
N ASP A 194 12.95 11.25 6.39
CA ASP A 194 13.75 12.49 6.29
C ASP A 194 13.89 13.05 4.86
N ALA A 195 12.96 12.78 3.96
CA ALA A 195 12.90 13.43 2.67
C ALA A 195 12.18 14.78 2.73
N THR A 196 12.55 15.71 1.84
CA THR A 196 11.73 16.87 1.51
C THR A 196 10.73 16.47 0.43
N VAL A 197 9.42 16.58 0.72
CA VAL A 197 8.39 16.04 -0.16
C VAL A 197 7.51 17.10 -0.79
N THR A 198 7.35 17.03 -2.09
CA THR A 198 6.36 17.80 -2.86
C THR A 198 5.25 16.89 -3.34
N VAL A 199 3.99 17.21 -3.02
CA VAL A 199 2.82 16.44 -3.49
C VAL A 199 2.18 17.16 -4.66
N CYS A 200 2.15 16.48 -5.82
CA CYS A 200 1.51 16.96 -7.04
C CYS A 200 0.23 16.16 -7.33
N HIS A 201 -0.66 16.78 -8.08
CA HIS A 201 -1.95 16.17 -8.46
C HIS A 201 -2.47 16.74 -9.78
N ARG A 202 -3.57 16.21 -10.31
CA ARG A 202 -4.15 16.61 -11.62
C ARG A 202 -4.41 18.11 -11.82
N LYS A 203 -4.45 18.90 -10.74
CA LYS A 203 -4.61 20.36 -10.81
C LYS A 203 -3.30 21.11 -10.59
N THR A 204 -2.18 20.43 -10.41
CA THR A 204 -0.86 21.06 -10.27
C THR A 204 -0.47 21.67 -11.61
N ARG A 205 -0.11 22.94 -11.59
CA ARG A 205 0.39 23.65 -12.76
C ARG A 205 1.88 23.32 -12.94
N ASP A 206 2.30 23.20 -14.18
CA ASP A 206 3.71 22.91 -14.56
C ASP A 206 4.32 21.76 -13.73
N LEU A 207 3.76 20.55 -13.90
CA LEU A 207 4.26 19.36 -13.24
C LEU A 207 5.75 19.13 -13.51
N GLY A 208 6.23 19.48 -14.71
CA GLY A 208 7.63 19.37 -15.10
C GLY A 208 8.55 20.22 -14.24
N HIS A 209 8.11 21.40 -13.77
CA HIS A 209 8.87 22.22 -12.84
C HIS A 209 9.17 21.49 -11.53
N HIS A 210 8.19 20.77 -10.99
CA HIS A 210 8.35 20.04 -9.74
C HIS A 210 9.19 18.78 -9.88
N THR A 211 9.08 18.08 -11.03
CA THR A 211 9.76 16.78 -11.20
C THR A 211 11.19 16.88 -11.73
N ARG A 212 11.56 18.00 -12.38
CA ARG A 212 12.88 18.16 -13.02
C ARG A 212 14.03 18.10 -12.03
N ASP A 213 13.84 18.65 -10.85
CA ASP A 213 14.86 18.74 -9.79
C ASP A 213 14.65 17.71 -8.67
N ALA A 214 13.69 16.82 -8.83
CA ALA A 214 13.45 15.75 -7.86
C ALA A 214 14.53 14.67 -7.95
N ASP A 215 14.95 14.15 -6.81
CA ASP A 215 15.82 12.97 -6.72
C ASP A 215 14.99 11.69 -6.84
N ILE A 216 13.78 11.69 -6.28
CA ILE A 216 12.83 10.56 -6.28
C ILE A 216 11.49 11.05 -6.81
N VAL A 217 10.92 10.33 -7.76
CA VAL A 217 9.57 10.59 -8.25
C VAL A 217 8.72 9.34 -8.06
N VAL A 218 7.64 9.47 -7.30
CA VAL A 218 6.66 8.41 -7.09
C VAL A 218 5.39 8.78 -7.85
N VAL A 219 5.08 7.99 -8.87
CA VAL A 219 3.85 8.16 -9.66
C VAL A 219 2.87 7.06 -9.24
N LEU A 220 1.75 7.48 -8.70
CA LEU A 220 0.74 6.54 -8.22
C LEU A 220 -0.26 6.22 -9.31
N PRO A 221 -0.72 4.97 -9.40
CA PRO A 221 -1.60 4.58 -10.48
C PRO A 221 -2.91 5.36 -10.43
N SER A 222 -3.37 5.74 -11.60
CA SER A 222 -4.77 5.98 -11.89
C SER A 222 -5.53 4.63 -11.74
N PRO A 223 -6.87 4.61 -11.61
CA PRO A 223 -7.66 3.38 -11.47
C PRO A 223 -7.40 2.29 -12.53
N SER A 224 -6.68 2.60 -13.58
CA SER A 224 -6.37 1.73 -14.71
C SER A 224 -4.90 1.29 -14.80
N GLY A 225 -4.01 1.62 -13.85
CA GLY A 225 -2.60 1.45 -14.13
C GLY A 225 -1.65 1.13 -12.99
N VAL A 226 -0.44 0.84 -13.40
CA VAL A 226 0.70 0.49 -12.57
C VAL A 226 1.33 1.75 -11.97
N GLY A 227 1.65 1.75 -10.68
CA GLY A 227 2.47 2.78 -10.06
C GLY A 227 3.92 2.67 -10.53
N VAL A 228 4.58 3.81 -10.70
CA VAL A 228 5.98 3.88 -11.09
C VAL A 228 6.75 4.64 -10.03
N ILE A 229 7.87 4.08 -9.61
CA ILE A 229 8.87 4.77 -8.81
C ILE A 229 10.05 5.00 -9.74
N ALA A 230 10.45 6.25 -9.90
CA ALA A 230 11.64 6.61 -10.65
C ALA A 230 12.64 7.32 -9.73
N VAL A 231 13.88 6.88 -9.75
CA VAL A 231 15.01 7.61 -9.14
C VAL A 231 15.70 8.36 -10.26
N THR A 232 15.62 9.69 -10.23
CA THR A 232 15.98 10.54 -11.37
C THR A 232 17.44 10.98 -11.40
N ARG A 233 18.15 10.83 -10.29
CA ARG A 233 19.58 11.17 -10.21
C ARG A 233 20.42 9.95 -9.86
N THR A 234 21.44 9.70 -10.68
CA THR A 234 22.44 8.68 -10.39
C THR A 234 23.20 9.07 -9.11
N TYR A 235 23.10 8.24 -8.10
CA TYR A 235 23.82 8.43 -6.86
C TYR A 235 25.30 8.12 -7.06
N LEU A 236 26.12 9.16 -7.23
CA LEU A 236 27.55 9.05 -6.95
C LEU A 236 27.69 9.38 -5.44
N PRO A 237 28.24 8.48 -4.60
CA PRO A 237 28.51 8.82 -3.20
C PRO A 237 29.39 10.07 -3.22
N ARG A 238 28.89 11.14 -2.59
CA ARG A 238 29.70 12.35 -2.37
C ARG A 238 30.87 11.90 -1.50
N GLY A 239 32.07 11.88 -2.11
CA GLY A 239 33.28 11.63 -1.37
C GLY A 239 33.30 12.55 -0.15
N ARG A 240 33.66 12.01 1.00
CA ARG A 240 33.88 12.81 2.19
C ARG A 240 34.83 13.93 1.79
N VAL A 241 34.33 15.15 1.80
CA VAL A 241 35.21 16.33 1.79
C VAL A 241 35.90 16.23 3.14
N ALA A 242 37.14 15.79 3.14
CA ALA A 242 37.98 15.87 4.32
C ALA A 242 38.07 17.36 4.65
N SER A 243 37.43 17.77 5.74
CA SER A 243 37.65 19.07 6.32
C SER A 243 39.03 19.06 6.94
N SER A 244 40.01 19.56 6.17
CA SER A 244 41.25 20.00 6.74
C SER A 244 41.03 21.37 7.40
N ARG A 245 41.22 21.40 8.68
CA ARG A 245 41.36 22.44 9.71
C ARG A 245 40.16 22.71 10.56
#